data_ba2aba3fe421ecdbddc0d2bdb36eb25d
#
_entry.id   ba2aba3fe421ecdbddc0d2bdb36eb25d
#
_cell.length_a   1.000
_cell.length_b   1.000
_cell.length_c   1.000
_cell.angle_alpha   90.00
_cell.angle_beta   90.00
_cell.angle_gamma   90.00
#
_symmetry.space_group_name_H-M   'P 1'
#
loop_
_entity.id
_entity.type
_entity.pdbx_description
1 polymer ?
#
loop_
_entity_poly.entity_id
_entity_poly.type
_entity_poly.pdbx_seq_one_letter_code
_entity_poly.pdbx_strand_id
1 'polypeptide(L)'
;YNGNEARAVLTTQIGGSLAKSLAPRNVQAEAMAFLDQLESALPGAHQAAQRTASGDVLAFAQNWSRNPYSKGAYTNARPGYFTMIAHNEAKRIGNVMFAGEHTSSFYEWQGTMEGAALSGLRAAAETCTLFRVR
;
A
#
# COMPACT_ATOMS: atom_id res chain seq x y z
N TYR A 1 2.21 8.85 -16.65
CA TYR A 1 3.41 9.34 -17.33
C TYR A 1 3.06 9.77 -18.73
N ASN A 2 3.19 11.04 -19.00
CA ASN A 2 2.97 11.60 -20.31
C ASN A 2 4.37 11.86 -20.92
N GLY A 3 4.83 10.98 -21.81
CA GLY A 3 6.22 10.90 -22.30
C GLY A 3 6.83 12.17 -22.92
N ASN A 4 6.06 13.26 -22.97
CA ASN A 4 6.49 14.55 -23.52
C ASN A 4 6.73 15.61 -22.43
N GLU A 5 6.58 15.28 -21.16
CA GLU A 5 6.80 16.26 -20.07
C GLU A 5 8.22 16.17 -19.52
N ALA A 6 8.84 17.33 -19.33
CA ALA A 6 10.17 17.45 -18.73
C ALA A 6 10.19 17.14 -17.22
N ARG A 7 9.10 16.61 -16.67
CA ARG A 7 8.93 16.32 -15.23
C ARG A 7 8.41 14.91 -15.04
N ALA A 8 8.94 14.22 -14.03
CA ALA A 8 8.50 12.90 -13.61
C ALA A 8 8.39 12.84 -12.09
N VAL A 9 7.55 11.93 -11.59
CA VAL A 9 7.48 11.57 -10.18
C VAL A 9 8.10 10.19 -10.02
N LEU A 10 9.10 10.10 -9.14
CA LEU A 10 9.66 8.82 -8.74
C LEU A 10 9.00 8.39 -7.43
N THR A 11 8.56 7.14 -7.40
CA THR A 11 7.95 6.55 -6.21
C THR A 11 8.75 5.32 -5.80
N THR A 12 9.11 5.24 -4.53
CA THR A 12 9.69 4.04 -3.95
C THR A 12 8.74 3.47 -2.90
N GLN A 13 8.71 2.15 -2.79
CA GLN A 13 7.95 1.43 -1.76
C GLN A 13 8.91 0.62 -0.90
N ILE A 14 8.75 0.75 0.41
CA ILE A 14 9.56 0.06 1.39
C ILE A 14 8.64 -0.79 2.27
N GLY A 15 8.98 -2.07 2.44
CA GLY A 15 8.20 -3.01 3.23
C GLY A 15 8.94 -3.57 4.44
N GLY A 16 8.25 -4.39 5.23
CA GLY A 16 8.82 -5.17 6.32
C GLY A 16 9.40 -4.32 7.47
N SER A 17 10.53 -4.77 8.01
CA SER A 17 11.20 -4.09 9.13
C SER A 17 11.72 -2.70 8.76
N LEU A 18 12.17 -2.53 7.53
CA LEU A 18 12.69 -1.26 7.03
C LEU A 18 11.59 -0.18 7.01
N ALA A 19 10.37 -0.53 6.60
CA ALA A 19 9.24 0.40 6.63
C ALA A 19 8.88 0.87 8.04
N LYS A 20 9.13 0.05 9.06
CA LYS A 20 8.89 0.43 10.47
C LYS A 20 9.86 1.51 10.95
N SER A 21 11.10 1.54 10.43
CA SER A 21 12.10 2.53 10.78
C SER A 21 11.89 3.87 10.08
N LEU A 22 11.16 3.89 8.95
CA LEU A 22 10.89 5.11 8.21
C LEU A 22 10.24 6.18 9.12
N ALA A 23 10.88 7.33 9.23
CA ALA A 23 10.44 8.44 10.06
C ALA A 23 9.79 9.54 9.21
N PRO A 24 8.47 9.49 8.96
CA PRO A 24 7.80 10.46 8.08
C PRO A 24 7.85 11.91 8.59
N ARG A 25 8.31 12.12 9.82
CA ARG A 25 8.58 13.47 10.35
C ARG A 25 9.86 14.09 9.80
N ASN A 26 10.73 13.30 9.20
CA ASN A 26 11.99 13.77 8.61
C ASN A 26 12.03 13.40 7.12
N VAL A 27 11.04 13.90 6.38
CA VAL A 27 10.89 13.63 4.94
C VAL A 27 12.15 14.02 4.17
N GLN A 28 12.84 15.10 4.57
CA GLN A 28 14.04 15.53 3.87
C GLN A 28 15.21 14.54 4.02
N ALA A 29 15.43 14.01 5.22
CA ALA A 29 16.47 13.00 5.41
C ALA A 29 16.17 11.72 4.61
N GLU A 30 14.93 11.27 4.59
CA GLU A 30 14.52 10.10 3.82
C GLU A 30 14.65 10.35 2.30
N ALA A 31 14.27 11.53 1.83
CA ALA A 31 14.41 11.92 0.43
C ALA A 31 15.88 12.01 0.00
N MET A 32 16.73 12.56 0.84
CA MET A 32 18.17 12.64 0.56
C MET A 32 18.80 11.25 0.53
N ALA A 33 18.50 10.38 1.51
CA ALA A 33 18.99 9.00 1.52
C ALA A 33 18.53 8.21 0.28
N PHE A 34 17.30 8.45 -0.19
CA PHE A 34 16.81 7.86 -1.43
C PHE A 34 17.57 8.38 -2.66
N LEU A 35 17.82 9.69 -2.73
CA LEU A 35 18.59 10.28 -3.83
C LEU A 35 20.04 9.78 -3.84
N ASP A 36 20.68 9.59 -2.67
CA ASP A 36 22.03 9.04 -2.56
C ASP A 36 22.10 7.61 -3.14
N GLN A 37 21.08 6.79 -2.84
CA GLN A 37 20.98 5.45 -3.43
C GLN A 37 20.73 5.51 -4.94
N LEU A 38 19.85 6.40 -5.37
CA LEU A 38 19.49 6.55 -6.77
C LEU A 38 20.66 7.07 -7.61
N GLU A 39 21.48 7.97 -7.07
CA GLU A 39 22.65 8.55 -7.74
C GLU A 39 23.65 7.48 -8.20
N SER A 40 23.77 6.37 -7.45
CA SER A 40 24.62 5.25 -7.83
C SER A 40 24.14 4.50 -9.07
N ALA A 41 22.83 4.49 -9.32
CA ALA A 41 22.21 3.81 -10.46
C ALA A 41 21.88 4.78 -11.60
N LEU A 42 21.56 6.02 -11.27
CA LEU A 42 21.18 7.09 -12.19
C LEU A 42 21.98 8.36 -11.86
N PRO A 43 23.23 8.48 -12.35
CA PRO A 43 24.04 9.67 -12.12
C PRO A 43 23.33 10.95 -12.56
N GLY A 44 23.36 11.97 -11.72
CA GLY A 44 22.64 13.23 -11.92
C GLY A 44 21.26 13.30 -11.25
N ALA A 45 20.86 12.28 -10.49
CA ALA A 45 19.58 12.26 -9.79
C ALA A 45 19.45 13.41 -8.78
N HIS A 46 20.51 13.73 -8.04
CA HIS A 46 20.53 14.89 -7.13
C HIS A 46 20.33 16.22 -7.85
N GLN A 47 20.94 16.37 -9.02
CA GLN A 47 20.86 17.60 -9.81
C GLN A 47 19.46 17.75 -10.45
N ALA A 48 18.86 16.62 -10.87
CA ALA A 48 17.53 16.60 -11.48
C ALA A 48 16.39 16.77 -10.47
N ALA A 49 16.64 16.50 -9.18
CA ALA A 49 15.62 16.56 -8.13
C ALA A 49 15.07 17.98 -7.99
N GLN A 50 13.76 18.11 -8.06
CA GLN A 50 13.10 19.40 -7.83
C GLN A 50 13.21 19.82 -6.36
N ARG A 51 13.41 21.11 -6.15
CA ARG A 51 13.55 21.68 -4.82
C ARG A 51 12.57 22.83 -4.60
N THR A 52 12.22 23.04 -3.34
CA THR A 52 11.45 24.19 -2.88
C THR A 52 12.32 25.47 -2.93
N ALA A 53 11.69 26.62 -2.71
CA ALA A 53 12.41 27.88 -2.58
C ALA A 53 13.40 27.91 -1.40
N SER A 54 13.18 27.08 -0.37
CA SER A 54 14.09 26.88 0.77
C SER A 54 15.25 25.92 0.49
N GLY A 55 15.29 25.29 -0.70
CA GLY A 55 16.33 24.34 -1.09
C GLY A 55 16.03 22.89 -0.73
N ASP A 56 14.91 22.61 -0.05
CA ASP A 56 14.48 21.27 0.30
C ASP A 56 14.06 20.47 -0.93
N VAL A 57 14.33 19.17 -0.95
CA VAL A 57 13.83 18.29 -2.01
C VAL A 57 12.30 18.25 -1.98
N LEU A 58 11.67 18.42 -3.15
CA LEU A 58 10.22 18.30 -3.27
C LEU A 58 9.83 16.82 -3.15
N ALA A 59 9.53 16.38 -1.95
CA ALA A 59 9.27 14.99 -1.61
C ALA A 59 8.07 14.85 -0.64
N PHE A 60 7.44 13.70 -0.71
CA PHE A 60 6.39 13.27 0.22
C PHE A 60 6.69 11.85 0.70
N ALA A 61 6.52 11.60 1.98
CA ALA A 61 6.66 10.27 2.56
C ALA A 61 5.45 9.91 3.43
N GLN A 62 4.92 8.71 3.24
CA GLN A 62 3.81 8.18 4.02
C GLN A 62 4.18 6.83 4.61
N ASN A 63 4.08 6.71 5.93
CA ASN A 63 4.21 5.42 6.62
C ASN A 63 2.82 4.92 7.04
N TRP A 64 2.27 4.01 6.25
CA TRP A 64 0.93 3.46 6.48
C TRP A 64 0.82 2.67 7.78
N SER A 65 1.92 2.06 8.26
CA SER A 65 1.94 1.34 9.54
C SER A 65 1.73 2.27 10.75
N ARG A 66 2.04 3.56 10.60
CA ARG A 66 1.84 4.58 11.63
C ARG A 66 0.56 5.37 11.46
N ASN A 67 -0.16 5.16 10.37
CA ASN A 67 -1.47 5.78 10.17
C ASN A 67 -2.48 5.12 11.11
N PRO A 68 -3.17 5.87 11.99
CA PRO A 68 -4.06 5.30 13.01
C PRO A 68 -5.27 4.58 12.43
N TYR A 69 -5.67 4.92 11.21
CA TYR A 69 -6.82 4.32 10.53
C TYR A 69 -6.44 3.10 9.69
N SER A 70 -5.27 3.12 9.04
CA SER A 70 -4.81 2.03 8.17
C SER A 70 -4.02 0.97 8.92
N LYS A 71 -3.14 1.38 9.84
CA LYS A 71 -2.25 0.51 10.65
C LYS A 71 -1.37 -0.43 9.83
N GLY A 72 -1.26 -0.20 8.57
CA GLY A 72 -0.51 -0.99 7.60
C GLY A 72 -1.03 -0.79 6.19
N ALA A 73 -0.39 -1.41 5.23
CA ALA A 73 -0.77 -1.51 3.83
C ALA A 73 0.06 -2.62 3.21
N TYR A 74 -0.53 -3.22 2.48
CA TYR A 74 -1.54 -4.17 2.08
C TYR A 74 -1.25 -5.53 2.72
N THR A 75 -2.09 -6.55 2.51
CA THR A 75 -1.91 -7.87 3.11
C THR A 75 -0.60 -8.50 2.65
N ASN A 76 0.16 -9.00 3.63
CA ASN A 76 1.40 -9.74 3.39
C ASN A 76 1.37 -11.04 4.19
N ALA A 77 1.43 -12.16 3.48
CA ALA A 77 1.40 -13.48 4.08
C ALA A 77 2.66 -13.75 4.90
N ARG A 78 2.47 -14.15 6.15
CA ARG A 78 3.55 -14.68 7.01
C ARG A 78 3.61 -16.20 6.91
N PRO A 79 4.74 -16.83 7.31
CA PRO A 79 4.79 -18.28 7.44
C PRO A 79 3.61 -18.82 8.25
N GLY A 80 2.95 -19.86 7.74
CA GLY A 80 1.74 -20.44 8.33
C GLY A 80 0.41 -19.79 7.89
N TYR A 81 0.43 -18.65 7.24
CA TYR A 81 -0.79 -17.99 6.79
C TYR A 81 -1.65 -18.89 5.90
N PHE A 82 -1.05 -19.53 4.91
CA PHE A 82 -1.76 -20.32 3.93
C PHE A 82 -2.33 -21.64 4.48
N THR A 83 -1.73 -22.15 5.53
CA THR A 83 -2.19 -23.39 6.17
C THR A 83 -3.18 -23.14 7.31
N MET A 84 -3.18 -21.97 7.92
CA MET A 84 -3.94 -21.70 9.14
C MET A 84 -5.05 -20.66 8.96
N ILE A 85 -4.87 -19.72 8.05
CA ILE A 85 -5.75 -18.54 7.92
C ILE A 85 -6.44 -18.48 6.57
N ALA A 86 -5.70 -18.72 5.49
CA ALA A 86 -6.22 -18.62 4.13
C ALA A 86 -7.55 -19.39 3.96
N HIS A 87 -8.48 -18.81 3.20
CA HIS A 87 -9.86 -19.27 2.99
C HIS A 87 -10.81 -19.09 4.19
N ASN A 88 -10.32 -18.52 5.30
CA ASN A 88 -11.18 -18.23 6.47
C ASN A 88 -11.50 -16.73 6.61
N GLU A 89 -10.72 -15.85 6.00
CA GLU A 89 -10.80 -14.39 6.17
C GLU A 89 -12.12 -13.81 5.68
N ALA A 90 -12.71 -14.47 4.67
CA ALA A 90 -13.99 -14.06 4.09
C ALA A 90 -15.20 -14.68 4.80
N LYS A 91 -14.99 -15.66 5.68
CA LYS A 91 -16.09 -16.40 6.29
C LYS A 91 -16.92 -15.52 7.21
N ARG A 92 -18.20 -15.48 6.92
CA ARG A 92 -19.20 -14.79 7.74
C ARG A 92 -19.29 -15.39 9.15
N ILE A 93 -19.45 -14.52 10.14
CA ILE A 93 -19.70 -14.92 11.55
C ILE A 93 -21.03 -14.33 11.98
N GLY A 94 -22.05 -15.13 12.12
CA GLY A 94 -23.41 -14.65 12.41
C GLY A 94 -23.89 -13.69 11.33
N ASN A 95 -24.18 -12.46 11.70
CA ASN A 95 -24.62 -11.38 10.80
C ASN A 95 -23.46 -10.43 10.40
N VAL A 96 -22.20 -10.78 10.72
CA VAL A 96 -21.02 -10.00 10.37
C VAL A 96 -20.41 -10.57 9.11
N MET A 97 -20.29 -9.75 8.06
CA MET A 97 -19.61 -10.05 6.82
C MET A 97 -18.31 -9.25 6.76
N PHE A 98 -17.35 -9.79 6.06
CA PHE A 98 -16.03 -9.18 5.90
C PHE A 98 -15.78 -8.85 4.44
N ALA A 99 -15.28 -7.64 4.18
CA ALA A 99 -14.85 -7.19 2.87
C ALA A 99 -13.52 -6.43 3.00
N GLY A 100 -12.76 -6.38 1.94
CA GLY A 100 -11.45 -5.79 1.86
C GLY A 100 -10.52 -6.71 1.06
N GLU A 101 -9.41 -6.19 0.56
CA GLU A 101 -8.46 -6.97 -0.25
C GLU A 101 -7.92 -8.20 0.52
N HIS A 102 -7.78 -8.08 1.84
CA HIS A 102 -7.33 -9.15 2.74
C HIS A 102 -8.30 -10.33 2.84
N THR A 103 -9.57 -10.16 2.43
CA THR A 103 -10.57 -11.22 2.39
C THR A 103 -10.64 -11.92 1.04
N SER A 104 -9.80 -11.53 0.09
CA SER A 104 -9.66 -12.19 -1.20
C SER A 104 -8.69 -13.35 -1.04
N SER A 105 -9.22 -14.55 -0.73
CA SER A 105 -8.45 -15.73 -0.35
C SER A 105 -7.63 -16.34 -1.49
N PHE A 106 -7.74 -15.84 -2.70
CA PHE A 106 -6.95 -16.28 -3.84
C PHE A 106 -5.86 -15.28 -4.16
N TYR A 107 -4.66 -15.75 -4.22
CA TYR A 107 -3.39 -15.03 -4.41
C TYR A 107 -3.38 -13.98 -5.51
N GLU A 108 -4.27 -14.12 -6.50
CA GLU A 108 -4.29 -13.25 -7.67
C GLU A 108 -4.74 -11.83 -7.35
N TRP A 109 -5.60 -11.65 -6.35
CA TRP A 109 -6.23 -10.36 -6.07
C TRP A 109 -5.96 -9.80 -4.68
N GLN A 110 -5.32 -10.57 -3.80
CA GLN A 110 -4.92 -10.08 -2.49
C GLN A 110 -3.87 -8.97 -2.63
N GLY A 111 -4.01 -7.89 -1.89
CA GLY A 111 -3.15 -6.72 -2.00
C GLY A 111 -3.52 -5.77 -3.16
N THR A 112 -4.59 -6.03 -3.91
CA THR A 112 -5.01 -5.21 -5.06
C THR A 112 -6.34 -4.49 -4.82
N MET A 113 -6.59 -3.45 -5.60
CA MET A 113 -7.88 -2.74 -5.59
C MET A 113 -9.01 -3.60 -6.15
N GLU A 114 -8.72 -4.45 -7.12
CA GLU A 114 -9.63 -5.44 -7.68
C GLU A 114 -10.10 -6.42 -6.61
N GLY A 115 -9.18 -6.93 -5.80
CA GLY A 115 -9.50 -7.81 -4.68
C GLY A 115 -10.43 -7.13 -3.66
N ALA A 116 -10.20 -5.86 -3.38
CA ALA A 116 -11.08 -5.08 -2.51
C ALA A 116 -12.48 -4.94 -3.12
N ALA A 117 -12.59 -4.57 -4.40
CA ALA A 117 -13.86 -4.40 -5.09
C ALA A 117 -14.66 -5.71 -5.17
N LEU A 118 -14.02 -6.81 -5.59
CA LEU A 118 -14.64 -8.13 -5.68
C LEU A 118 -15.12 -8.64 -4.32
N SER A 119 -14.35 -8.40 -3.26
CA SER A 119 -14.77 -8.76 -1.90
C SER A 119 -16.00 -7.97 -1.44
N GLY A 120 -16.11 -6.71 -1.84
CA GLY A 120 -17.29 -5.89 -1.59
C GLY A 120 -18.53 -6.43 -2.29
N LEU A 121 -18.42 -6.80 -3.58
CA LEU A 121 -19.51 -7.43 -4.33
C LEU A 121 -19.95 -8.75 -3.70
N ARG A 122 -19.01 -9.59 -3.28
CA ARG A 122 -19.31 -10.84 -2.57
C ARG A 122 -20.08 -10.57 -1.28
N ALA A 123 -19.57 -9.67 -0.43
CA ALA A 123 -20.22 -9.35 0.85
C ALA A 123 -21.63 -8.74 0.66
N ALA A 124 -21.82 -7.93 -0.38
CA ALA A 124 -23.13 -7.41 -0.75
C ALA A 124 -24.10 -8.53 -1.16
N ALA A 125 -23.67 -9.46 -2.00
CA ALA A 125 -24.47 -10.61 -2.41
C ALA A 125 -24.84 -11.51 -1.22
N GLU A 126 -23.90 -11.77 -0.31
CA GLU A 126 -24.15 -12.50 0.93
C GLU A 126 -25.19 -11.78 1.79
N THR A 127 -25.10 -10.46 1.90
CA THR A 127 -26.05 -9.62 2.66
C THR A 127 -27.45 -9.71 2.05
N CYS A 128 -27.58 -9.52 0.74
CA CYS A 128 -28.87 -9.63 0.04
C CYS A 128 -29.49 -11.02 0.25
N THR A 129 -28.70 -12.08 0.16
CA THR A 129 -29.16 -13.44 0.37
C THR A 129 -29.65 -13.65 1.81
N LEU A 130 -28.89 -13.16 2.79
CA LEU A 130 -29.20 -13.34 4.20
C LEU A 130 -30.47 -12.62 4.60
N PHE A 131 -30.65 -11.37 4.12
CA PHE A 131 -31.80 -10.54 4.49
C PHE A 131 -32.92 -10.58 3.47
N ARG A 132 -32.84 -11.45 2.44
CA ARG A 132 -33.84 -11.58 1.37
C ARG A 132 -34.19 -10.25 0.69
N VAL A 133 -33.20 -9.37 0.59
CA VAL A 133 -33.34 -8.11 -0.16
C VAL A 133 -33.17 -8.45 -1.64
N ARG A 134 -34.17 -8.05 -2.46
CA ARG A 134 -34.15 -8.21 -3.91
C ARG A 134 -33.66 -6.95 -4.60
#